data_ff46b8e8c046ce1a2f0cc87c76336909
#
_entry.id   ff46b8e8c046ce1a2f0cc87c76336909
#
_cell.length_a   1.000
_cell.length_b   1.000
_cell.length_c   1.000
_cell.angle_alpha   90.00
_cell.angle_beta   90.00
_cell.angle_gamma   90.00
#
_symmetry.space_group_name_H-M   'P 1'
#
loop_
_entity.id
_entity.type
_entity.pdbx_description
1 polymer ?
#
loop_
_entity_poly.entity_id
_entity_poly.type
_entity_poly.pdbx_seq_one_letter_code
_entity_poly.pdbx_strand_id
1 'polypeptide(L)'
;IWGSNVITTETTFFRAYFYLISNTFNGSQVRNNPKIADKRLIDALPNTDYRKDLFLINAPNGNGSASNGTGGFAKNTNPLYPTRTTWDAEIRRLEGLYGWKSNYNAHPYMHVKFKQAQPGGIEPDDIIYMRSSEMYLIEAEAEAMIPNISAAQAALKKLGETRDSEFKVTLFNTQLLLLQQ
;
A
#
# COMPACT_ATOMS: atom_id res chain seq x y z
N ILE A 1 -7.39 14.37 9.79
CA ILE A 1 -6.94 14.19 8.39
C ILE A 1 -7.21 15.48 7.66
N TRP A 2 -6.21 16.01 6.99
CA TRP A 2 -6.34 17.17 6.14
C TRP A 2 -6.22 16.73 4.67
N GLY A 3 -7.13 17.17 3.81
CA GLY A 3 -7.19 16.73 2.43
C GLY A 3 -8.00 17.68 1.57
N SER A 4 -7.99 17.45 0.27
CA SER A 4 -8.81 18.14 -0.71
C SER A 4 -10.11 17.38 -0.90
N ASN A 5 -11.23 18.10 -0.85
CA ASN A 5 -12.52 17.57 -1.26
C ASN A 5 -12.59 17.65 -2.80
N VAL A 6 -12.70 16.51 -3.44
CA VAL A 6 -12.72 16.38 -4.90
C VAL A 6 -14.11 15.97 -5.36
N ILE A 7 -14.70 16.71 -6.27
CA ILE A 7 -16.03 16.45 -6.83
C ILE A 7 -15.96 15.97 -8.27
N THR A 8 -17.00 15.27 -8.73
CA THR A 8 -17.05 14.60 -10.05
C THR A 8 -16.81 15.54 -11.23
N THR A 9 -17.17 16.80 -11.09
CA THR A 9 -16.99 17.80 -12.17
C THR A 9 -15.55 18.27 -12.35
N GLU A 10 -14.67 17.98 -11.38
CA GLU A 10 -13.29 18.50 -11.36
C GLU A 10 -12.27 17.46 -11.82
N THR A 11 -12.64 16.19 -11.90
CA THR A 11 -11.72 15.11 -12.25
C THR A 11 -11.93 14.60 -13.66
N THR A 12 -10.82 14.33 -14.33
CA THR A 12 -10.80 13.53 -15.55
C THR A 12 -10.12 12.21 -15.28
N PHE A 13 -10.52 11.17 -16.01
CA PHE A 13 -10.00 9.82 -15.88
C PHE A 13 -8.45 9.78 -15.77
N PHE A 14 -7.74 10.41 -16.72
CA PHE A 14 -6.28 10.38 -16.80
C PHE A 14 -5.56 11.32 -15.81
N ARG A 15 -6.28 12.20 -15.16
CA ARG A 15 -5.73 13.17 -14.19
C ARG A 15 -6.14 12.88 -12.76
N ALA A 16 -6.96 11.86 -12.55
CA ALA A 16 -7.35 11.47 -11.20
C ALA A 16 -6.12 11.01 -10.41
N TYR A 17 -6.00 11.50 -9.20
CA TYR A 17 -4.93 11.12 -8.28
C TYR A 17 -4.83 9.59 -8.13
N PHE A 18 -5.97 8.93 -7.95
CA PHE A 18 -6.02 7.49 -7.80
C PHE A 18 -5.63 6.70 -9.05
N TYR A 19 -5.77 7.28 -10.24
CA TYR A 19 -5.24 6.69 -11.47
C TYR A 19 -3.73 6.44 -11.39
N LEU A 20 -3.01 7.37 -10.78
CA LEU A 20 -1.56 7.30 -10.69
C LEU A 20 -1.07 6.39 -9.58
N ILE A 21 -1.79 6.29 -8.46
CA ILE A 21 -1.28 5.64 -7.25
C ILE A 21 -2.05 4.39 -6.81
N SER A 22 -3.32 4.23 -7.22
CA SER A 22 -4.16 3.13 -6.73
C SER A 22 -4.07 1.89 -7.62
N ASN A 23 -4.03 0.73 -7.00
CA ASN A 23 -4.24 -0.56 -7.66
C ASN A 23 -5.70 -0.99 -7.63
N THR A 24 -6.59 -0.20 -7.07
CA THR A 24 -8.05 -0.45 -7.05
C THR A 24 -8.82 0.51 -7.97
N PHE A 25 -8.13 1.29 -8.77
CA PHE A 25 -8.71 2.16 -9.80
C PHE A 25 -9.32 1.33 -10.93
N ASN A 26 -9.54 1.87 -12.10
CA ASN A 26 -10.11 1.14 -13.23
C ASN A 26 -9.28 -0.09 -13.64
N GLY A 27 -9.94 -1.24 -13.86
CA GLY A 27 -9.29 -2.52 -14.11
C GLY A 27 -8.33 -2.55 -15.29
N SER A 28 -8.65 -1.86 -16.39
CA SER A 28 -7.78 -1.78 -17.56
C SER A 28 -6.48 -1.06 -17.23
N GLN A 29 -6.53 -0.04 -16.39
CA GLN A 29 -5.35 0.72 -15.98
C GLN A 29 -4.46 -0.05 -15.03
N VAL A 30 -5.04 -0.72 -14.04
CA VAL A 30 -4.28 -1.58 -13.12
C VAL A 30 -3.60 -2.71 -13.89
N ARG A 31 -4.29 -3.32 -14.86
CA ARG A 31 -3.73 -4.36 -15.70
C ARG A 31 -2.52 -3.90 -16.50
N ASN A 32 -2.57 -2.71 -17.06
CA ASN A 32 -1.51 -2.19 -17.90
C ASN A 32 -0.37 -1.53 -17.12
N ASN A 33 -0.69 -0.98 -15.95
CA ASN A 33 0.23 -0.21 -15.12
C ASN A 33 0.09 -0.58 -13.63
N PRO A 34 0.40 -1.81 -13.22
CA PRO A 34 0.34 -2.21 -11.82
C PRO A 34 1.36 -1.40 -11.01
N LYS A 35 0.96 -0.92 -9.83
CA LYS A 35 1.85 -0.21 -8.91
C LYS A 35 2.39 -1.21 -7.91
N ILE A 36 3.65 -1.53 -8.06
CA ILE A 36 4.37 -2.57 -7.31
C ILE A 36 5.43 -1.92 -6.44
N ALA A 37 5.54 -2.34 -5.21
CA ALA A 37 6.61 -1.90 -4.33
C ALA A 37 7.90 -2.65 -4.63
N ASP A 38 9.04 -1.99 -4.40
CA ASP A 38 10.34 -2.66 -4.45
C ASP A 38 10.41 -3.73 -3.35
N LYS A 39 10.87 -4.92 -3.72
CA LYS A 39 11.02 -6.04 -2.78
C LYS A 39 11.90 -5.68 -1.58
N ARG A 40 12.93 -4.86 -1.76
CA ARG A 40 13.82 -4.42 -0.68
C ARG A 40 13.07 -3.66 0.42
N LEU A 41 12.06 -2.86 0.04
CA LEU A 41 11.19 -2.20 1.01
C LEU A 41 10.41 -3.22 1.84
N ILE A 42 9.84 -4.22 1.18
CA ILE A 42 9.05 -5.25 1.85
C ILE A 42 9.91 -6.11 2.78
N ASP A 43 11.11 -6.46 2.34
CA ASP A 43 12.05 -7.26 3.12
C ASP A 43 12.57 -6.49 4.35
N ALA A 44 12.64 -5.16 4.27
CA ALA A 44 13.04 -4.30 5.39
C ALA A 44 11.95 -4.14 6.46
N LEU A 45 10.69 -4.45 6.14
CA LEU A 45 9.61 -4.39 7.12
C LEU A 45 9.63 -5.65 8.01
N PRO A 46 9.60 -5.51 9.34
CA PRO A 46 9.42 -6.63 10.25
C PRO A 46 8.13 -7.40 9.96
N ASN A 47 8.10 -8.70 10.27
CA ASN A 47 6.89 -9.50 10.10
C ASN A 47 5.76 -9.09 11.06
N THR A 48 6.09 -8.41 12.13
CA THR A 48 5.18 -7.88 13.15
C THR A 48 4.60 -6.51 12.79
N ASP A 49 5.11 -5.88 11.72
CA ASP A 49 4.63 -4.59 11.23
C ASP A 49 3.42 -4.80 10.32
N TYR A 50 2.22 -4.35 10.77
CA TYR A 50 0.98 -4.52 10.01
C TYR A 50 1.01 -3.82 8.63
N ARG A 51 1.91 -2.86 8.40
CA ARG A 51 2.06 -2.24 7.08
C ARG A 51 2.50 -3.23 6.01
N LYS A 52 3.06 -4.37 6.40
CA LYS A 52 3.41 -5.46 5.49
C LYS A 52 2.17 -6.04 4.80
N ASP A 53 1.02 -6.04 5.49
CA ASP A 53 -0.26 -6.50 4.95
C ASP A 53 -0.84 -5.56 3.88
N LEU A 54 -0.29 -4.35 3.76
CA LEU A 54 -0.65 -3.41 2.69
C LEU A 54 -0.03 -3.79 1.32
N PHE A 55 0.73 -4.88 1.27
CA PHE A 55 1.37 -5.38 0.06
C PHE A 55 0.98 -6.83 -0.19
N LEU A 56 0.64 -7.15 -1.41
CA LEU A 56 0.24 -8.50 -1.81
C LEU A 56 1.48 -9.37 -2.06
N ILE A 57 2.19 -9.77 -1.00
CA ILE A 57 3.47 -10.45 -1.09
C ILE A 57 3.36 -11.77 -1.85
N ASN A 58 2.31 -12.54 -1.56
CA ASN A 58 2.07 -13.87 -2.10
C ASN A 58 1.01 -13.90 -3.18
N ALA A 59 0.64 -12.76 -3.76
CA ALA A 59 -0.38 -12.76 -4.81
C ALA A 59 0.05 -13.59 -6.02
N PRO A 60 -0.89 -14.26 -6.70
CA PRO A 60 -0.60 -14.92 -7.94
C PRO A 60 -0.17 -13.89 -8.98
N ASN A 61 0.76 -14.27 -9.84
CA ASN A 61 1.09 -13.46 -10.99
C ASN A 61 0.43 -14.04 -12.25
N GLY A 62 0.06 -13.17 -13.14
CA GLY A 62 -0.55 -13.58 -14.39
C GLY A 62 -1.20 -12.39 -15.07
N ASN A 63 -1.02 -12.26 -16.35
CA ASN A 63 -1.55 -11.16 -17.12
C ASN A 63 -2.68 -11.66 -18.02
N GLY A 64 -3.89 -11.14 -17.82
CA GLY A 64 -5.02 -11.48 -18.68
C GLY A 64 -6.33 -11.66 -17.93
N SER A 65 -7.42 -11.49 -18.64
CA SER A 65 -8.75 -11.69 -18.12
C SER A 65 -8.95 -13.17 -17.72
N ALA A 66 -9.48 -13.43 -16.54
CA ALA A 66 -9.93 -14.75 -16.14
C ALA A 66 -10.96 -15.33 -17.13
N SER A 67 -11.68 -14.47 -17.85
CA SER A 67 -12.70 -14.84 -18.83
C SER A 67 -12.12 -15.44 -20.12
N ASN A 68 -10.87 -15.15 -20.50
CA ASN A 68 -10.30 -15.57 -21.77
C ASN A 68 -9.44 -16.83 -21.68
N GLY A 69 -9.36 -17.49 -20.57
CA GLY A 69 -8.79 -18.83 -20.43
C GLY A 69 -7.29 -19.03 -20.69
N THR A 70 -6.67 -18.16 -21.45
CA THR A 70 -5.32 -18.38 -21.98
C THR A 70 -4.26 -17.38 -21.46
N GLY A 71 -4.67 -16.27 -20.88
CA GLY A 71 -3.72 -15.20 -20.53
C GLY A 71 -3.18 -15.27 -19.11
N GLY A 72 -4.06 -15.38 -18.14
CA GLY A 72 -3.70 -15.18 -16.74
C GLY A 72 -2.92 -16.32 -16.12
N PHE A 73 -3.51 -17.48 -16.01
CA PHE A 73 -2.87 -18.64 -15.40
C PHE A 73 -1.66 -19.17 -16.20
N ALA A 74 -1.72 -19.13 -17.52
CA ALA A 74 -0.61 -19.58 -18.35
C ALA A 74 0.71 -18.81 -18.12
N LYS A 75 0.64 -17.61 -17.57
CA LYS A 75 1.80 -16.79 -17.20
C LYS A 75 2.11 -16.83 -15.71
N ASN A 76 1.37 -17.62 -14.95
CA ASN A 76 1.62 -17.72 -13.52
C ASN A 76 2.90 -18.52 -13.26
N THR A 77 3.82 -17.91 -12.55
CA THR A 77 5.06 -18.54 -12.09
C THR A 77 5.11 -18.73 -10.58
N ASN A 78 4.03 -18.35 -9.88
CA ASN A 78 3.98 -18.45 -8.41
C ASN A 78 3.69 -19.90 -8.01
N PRO A 79 4.63 -20.59 -7.32
CA PRO A 79 4.46 -21.99 -6.93
C PRO A 79 3.35 -22.22 -5.89
N LEU A 80 2.87 -21.18 -5.22
CA LEU A 80 1.73 -21.28 -4.29
C LEU A 80 0.42 -21.59 -5.01
N TYR A 81 0.35 -21.31 -6.31
CA TYR A 81 -0.84 -21.51 -7.13
C TYR A 81 -0.51 -22.40 -8.34
N PRO A 82 -0.21 -23.69 -8.12
CA PRO A 82 0.30 -24.56 -9.16
C PRO A 82 -0.75 -25.00 -10.19
N THR A 83 -2.02 -24.81 -9.86
CA THR A 83 -3.15 -25.16 -10.75
C THR A 83 -4.00 -23.96 -11.08
N ARG A 84 -4.73 -24.04 -12.19
CA ARG A 84 -5.69 -23.01 -12.56
C ARG A 84 -6.75 -22.80 -11.46
N THR A 85 -7.20 -23.89 -10.85
CA THR A 85 -8.24 -23.84 -9.79
C THR A 85 -7.74 -23.05 -8.59
N THR A 86 -6.53 -23.28 -8.11
CA THR A 86 -5.95 -22.55 -6.97
C THR A 86 -5.68 -21.09 -7.33
N TRP A 87 -5.24 -20.84 -8.54
CA TRP A 87 -5.01 -19.49 -9.06
C TRP A 87 -6.32 -18.70 -9.16
N ASP A 88 -7.36 -19.27 -9.78
CA ASP A 88 -8.69 -18.63 -9.90
C ASP A 88 -9.32 -18.35 -8.52
N ALA A 89 -9.18 -19.28 -7.57
CA ALA A 89 -9.70 -19.11 -6.22
C ALA A 89 -9.07 -17.92 -5.51
N GLU A 90 -7.76 -17.75 -5.61
CA GLU A 90 -7.06 -16.62 -5.00
C GLU A 90 -7.39 -15.29 -5.68
N ILE A 91 -7.47 -15.26 -7.00
CA ILE A 91 -7.90 -14.05 -7.73
C ILE A 91 -9.30 -13.61 -7.26
N ARG A 92 -10.26 -14.54 -7.16
CA ARG A 92 -11.61 -14.23 -6.67
C ARG A 92 -11.62 -13.75 -5.23
N ARG A 93 -10.76 -14.33 -4.38
CA ARG A 93 -10.58 -13.87 -3.00
C ARG A 93 -10.11 -12.43 -2.95
N LEU A 94 -9.09 -12.09 -3.74
CA LEU A 94 -8.55 -10.72 -3.83
C LEU A 94 -9.58 -9.75 -4.43
N GLU A 95 -10.33 -10.16 -5.45
CA GLU A 95 -11.44 -9.39 -6.02
C GLU A 95 -12.48 -9.05 -4.95
N GLY A 96 -12.85 -10.03 -4.14
CA GLY A 96 -13.81 -9.85 -3.03
C GLY A 96 -13.29 -8.91 -1.93
N LEU A 97 -12.02 -9.05 -1.54
CA LEU A 97 -11.42 -8.23 -0.49
C LEU A 97 -11.23 -6.75 -0.90
N TYR A 98 -10.82 -6.53 -2.14
CA TYR A 98 -10.45 -5.20 -2.62
C TYR A 98 -11.46 -4.60 -3.60
N GLY A 99 -12.56 -5.30 -3.85
CA GLY A 99 -13.60 -4.86 -4.79
C GLY A 99 -13.10 -4.77 -6.22
N TRP A 100 -12.10 -5.56 -6.58
CA TRP A 100 -11.60 -5.62 -7.94
C TRP A 100 -12.63 -6.26 -8.87
N LYS A 101 -12.67 -5.83 -10.10
CA LYS A 101 -13.52 -6.45 -11.14
C LYS A 101 -12.71 -7.50 -11.89
N SER A 102 -13.36 -8.46 -12.51
CA SER A 102 -12.83 -9.66 -13.16
C SER A 102 -11.71 -9.47 -14.18
N ASN A 103 -11.32 -8.24 -14.48
CA ASN A 103 -10.25 -7.90 -15.42
C ASN A 103 -8.95 -7.49 -14.74
N TYR A 104 -8.88 -7.54 -13.42
CA TYR A 104 -7.69 -7.15 -12.69
C TYR A 104 -6.68 -8.27 -12.67
N ASN A 105 -5.44 -7.87 -12.75
CA ASN A 105 -4.30 -8.75 -12.54
C ASN A 105 -3.70 -8.46 -11.18
N ALA A 106 -3.75 -9.41 -10.30
CA ALA A 106 -2.90 -9.37 -9.13
C ALA A 106 -1.45 -9.62 -9.55
N HIS A 107 -0.54 -8.92 -8.92
CA HIS A 107 0.88 -9.15 -9.04
C HIS A 107 1.49 -9.22 -7.64
N PRO A 108 2.53 -10.02 -7.41
CA PRO A 108 3.29 -9.96 -6.18
C PRO A 108 3.77 -8.54 -5.89
N TYR A 109 3.76 -8.15 -4.64
CA TYR A 109 4.18 -6.83 -4.15
C TYR A 109 3.33 -5.63 -4.60
N MET A 110 2.17 -5.83 -5.22
CA MET A 110 1.22 -4.75 -5.43
C MET A 110 0.78 -4.19 -4.07
N HIS A 111 0.74 -2.87 -3.96
CA HIS A 111 0.20 -2.26 -2.75
C HIS A 111 -1.32 -2.06 -2.84
N VAL A 112 -1.98 -2.17 -1.69
CA VAL A 112 -3.42 -1.94 -1.52
C VAL A 112 -3.72 -0.76 -0.57
N LYS A 113 -2.71 0.05 -0.30
CA LYS A 113 -2.76 1.17 0.64
C LYS A 113 -3.74 2.27 0.22
N PHE A 114 -3.78 2.58 -1.07
CA PHE A 114 -4.61 3.66 -1.62
C PHE A 114 -5.83 3.05 -2.29
N LYS A 115 -6.79 2.64 -1.46
CA LYS A 115 -8.05 2.05 -1.93
C LYS A 115 -9.06 3.17 -2.14
N GLN A 116 -9.74 3.13 -3.28
CA GLN A 116 -10.90 3.97 -3.54
C GLN A 116 -12.11 3.50 -2.73
N ALA A 117 -13.01 4.43 -2.41
CA ALA A 117 -14.27 4.10 -1.75
C ALA A 117 -15.13 3.17 -2.63
N GLN A 118 -15.11 3.39 -3.95
CA GLN A 118 -15.74 2.52 -4.94
C GLN A 118 -14.69 1.95 -5.91
N PRO A 119 -14.09 0.80 -5.60
CA PRO A 119 -13.07 0.19 -6.43
C PRO A 119 -13.54 -0.09 -7.86
N GLY A 120 -12.67 0.15 -8.82
CA GLY A 120 -12.93 -0.07 -10.23
C GLY A 120 -13.72 1.03 -10.94
N GLY A 121 -14.10 2.07 -10.22
CA GLY A 121 -14.69 3.28 -10.77
C GLY A 121 -13.65 4.29 -11.25
N ILE A 122 -14.15 5.39 -11.76
CA ILE A 122 -13.40 6.61 -12.06
C ILE A 122 -13.86 7.76 -11.15
N GLU A 123 -14.59 7.39 -10.11
CA GLU A 123 -15.18 8.34 -9.17
C GLU A 123 -14.09 9.14 -8.45
N PRO A 124 -14.33 10.40 -8.19
CA PRO A 124 -13.43 11.20 -7.39
C PRO A 124 -13.51 10.77 -5.93
N ASP A 125 -12.36 10.61 -5.32
CA ASP A 125 -12.22 10.45 -3.88
C ASP A 125 -11.34 11.57 -3.34
N ASP A 126 -11.52 11.93 -2.09
CA ASP A 126 -10.75 12.97 -1.44
C ASP A 126 -9.25 12.63 -1.41
N ILE A 127 -8.44 13.62 -1.74
CA ILE A 127 -6.99 13.50 -1.68
C ILE A 127 -6.52 13.85 -0.28
N ILE A 128 -5.94 12.87 0.41
CA ILE A 128 -5.39 13.06 1.75
C ILE A 128 -3.99 13.68 1.62
N TYR A 129 -3.84 14.92 2.09
CA TYR A 129 -2.55 15.62 2.10
C TYR A 129 -1.74 15.32 3.36
N MET A 130 -2.40 15.17 4.50
CA MET A 130 -1.72 14.95 5.77
C MET A 130 -2.47 13.93 6.62
N ARG A 131 -1.73 13.05 7.25
CA ARG A 131 -2.25 12.04 8.17
C ARG A 131 -1.76 12.33 9.59
N SER A 132 -2.49 11.87 10.60
CA SER A 132 -2.09 12.01 12.00
C SER A 132 -0.71 11.41 12.30
N SER A 133 -0.32 10.38 11.57
CA SER A 133 1.04 9.80 11.68
C SER A 133 2.16 10.77 11.32
N GLU A 134 1.92 11.70 10.40
CA GLU A 134 2.90 12.72 10.01
C GLU A 134 3.07 13.75 11.12
N MET A 135 1.99 14.04 11.87
CA MET A 135 2.09 14.95 13.04
C MET A 135 3.02 14.40 14.12
N TYR A 136 2.95 13.09 14.40
CA TYR A 136 3.89 12.46 15.34
C TYR A 136 5.33 12.47 14.86
N LEU A 137 5.56 12.37 13.55
CA LEU A 137 6.92 12.47 12.98
C LEU A 137 7.45 13.89 13.08
N ILE A 138 6.62 14.90 12.79
CA ILE A 138 6.97 16.32 12.93
C ILE A 138 7.25 16.67 14.40
N GLU A 139 6.40 16.20 15.32
CA GLU A 139 6.61 16.35 16.76
C GLU A 139 7.96 15.74 17.19
N ALA A 140 8.23 14.52 16.78
CA ALA A 140 9.49 13.85 17.11
C ALA A 140 10.72 14.58 16.56
N GLU A 141 10.64 15.08 15.33
CA GLU A 141 11.72 15.87 14.73
C GLU A 141 11.93 17.19 15.46
N ALA A 142 10.85 17.93 15.73
CA ALA A 142 10.92 19.22 16.45
C ALA A 142 11.51 19.04 17.85
N GLU A 143 11.08 18.04 18.61
CA GLU A 143 11.60 17.73 19.94
C GLU A 143 13.08 17.31 19.91
N ALA A 144 13.50 16.58 18.88
CA ALA A 144 14.90 16.22 18.70
C ALA A 144 15.78 17.46 18.39
N MET A 145 15.25 18.43 17.65
CA MET A 145 15.99 19.67 17.32
C MET A 145 16.17 20.61 18.50
N ILE A 146 15.30 20.56 19.51
CA ILE A 146 15.45 21.31 20.78
C ILE A 146 16.10 20.47 21.90
N PRO A 147 16.93 19.55 21.62
CA PRO A 147 17.49 18.39 22.33
C PRO A 147 16.60 17.75 23.41
N ASN A 148 15.29 17.70 23.19
CA ASN A 148 14.36 17.01 24.09
C ASN A 148 14.16 15.55 23.64
N ILE A 149 15.22 14.76 23.78
CA ILE A 149 15.27 13.38 23.26
C ILE A 149 14.15 12.48 23.84
N SER A 150 13.78 12.68 25.11
CA SER A 150 12.74 11.88 25.74
C SER A 150 11.36 12.11 25.10
N ALA A 151 11.01 13.35 24.76
CA ALA A 151 9.76 13.65 24.07
C ALA A 151 9.76 13.18 22.62
N ALA A 152 10.88 13.35 21.91
CA ALA A 152 11.07 12.81 20.56
C ALA A 152 10.86 11.28 20.53
N GLN A 153 11.45 10.57 21.47
CA GLN A 153 11.27 9.12 21.61
C GLN A 153 9.84 8.73 21.95
N ALA A 154 9.14 9.50 22.79
CA ALA A 154 7.75 9.24 23.14
C ALA A 154 6.83 9.36 21.92
N ALA A 155 7.01 10.39 21.09
CA ALA A 155 6.27 10.57 19.85
C ALA A 155 6.51 9.42 18.86
N LEU A 156 7.77 9.03 18.64
CA LEU A 156 8.13 7.89 17.79
C LEU A 156 7.59 6.56 18.34
N LYS A 157 7.67 6.36 19.64
CA LYS A 157 7.15 5.17 20.30
C LYS A 157 5.65 5.02 20.06
N LYS A 158 4.89 6.07 20.29
CA LYS A 158 3.45 6.08 20.08
C LYS A 158 3.08 5.70 18.64
N LEU A 159 3.81 6.20 17.66
CA LEU A 159 3.61 5.86 16.27
C LEU A 159 4.07 4.44 15.94
N GLY A 160 5.23 4.04 16.44
CA GLY A 160 5.82 2.73 16.18
C GLY A 160 4.99 1.58 16.74
N GLU A 161 4.56 1.68 18.00
CA GLU A 161 3.74 0.66 18.66
C GLU A 161 2.35 0.48 18.03
N THR A 162 1.83 1.49 17.35
CA THR A 162 0.58 1.34 16.58
C THR A 162 0.78 0.60 15.27
N ARG A 163 2.01 0.43 14.80
CA ARG A 163 2.34 -0.18 13.49
C ARG A 163 3.00 -1.54 13.61
N ASP A 164 3.77 -1.73 14.68
CA ASP A 164 4.56 -2.94 14.92
C ASP A 164 4.46 -3.32 16.39
N SER A 165 3.92 -4.49 16.68
CA SER A 165 3.73 -4.98 18.05
C SER A 165 5.05 -5.21 18.82
N GLU A 166 6.15 -5.35 18.09
CA GLU A 166 7.49 -5.54 18.66
C GLU A 166 8.39 -4.30 18.51
N PHE A 167 7.82 -3.15 18.22
CA PHE A 167 8.56 -1.92 18.04
C PHE A 167 9.38 -1.56 19.27
N LYS A 168 10.68 -1.30 19.06
CA LYS A 168 11.62 -0.88 20.11
C LYS A 168 12.25 0.45 19.77
N VAL A 169 12.02 1.45 20.63
CA VAL A 169 12.58 2.80 20.48
C VAL A 169 14.11 2.82 20.60
N THR A 170 14.70 1.82 21.25
CA THR A 170 16.15 1.77 21.53
C THR A 170 17.04 1.79 20.29
N LEU A 171 16.53 1.38 19.13
CA LEU A 171 17.28 1.43 17.87
C LEU A 171 17.46 2.84 17.32
N PHE A 172 16.68 3.83 17.77
CA PHE A 172 16.75 5.21 17.29
C PHE A 172 17.74 6.10 18.07
N ASN A 173 18.20 5.68 19.24
CA ASN A 173 19.15 6.44 20.04
C ASN A 173 20.46 6.71 19.30
N THR A 174 20.94 5.75 18.54
CA THR A 174 22.20 5.86 17.79
C THR A 174 22.04 6.76 16.55
N GLN A 175 20.90 6.73 15.89
CA GLN A 175 20.66 7.55 14.70
C GLN A 175 20.39 9.02 15.05
N LEU A 176 19.67 9.31 16.13
CA LEU A 176 19.45 10.67 16.61
C LEU A 176 20.76 11.33 17.06
N LEU A 177 21.68 10.58 17.69
CA LEU A 177 22.99 11.05 18.07
C LEU A 177 23.90 11.35 16.85
N LEU A 178 23.74 10.64 15.75
CA LEU A 178 24.49 10.88 14.50
C LEU A 178 23.97 12.09 13.72
N LEU A 179 22.71 12.50 13.89
CA LEU A 179 22.15 13.71 13.27
C LEU A 179 22.52 15.00 14.02
N GLN A 180 23.11 14.89 15.21
CA GLN A 180 23.57 16.02 16.02
C GLN A 180 25.07 16.35 15.83
N GLN A 181 25.77 15.59 15.00
CA GLN A 181 27.18 15.83 14.60
C GLN A 181 27.24 16.47 13.21
#